data_b15fc9b19a01f6982134b6af17ed5023
#
_entry.id   b15fc9b19a01f6982134b6af17ed5023
#
_cell.length_a   1.000
_cell.length_b   1.000
_cell.length_c   1.000
_cell.angle_alpha   90.00
_cell.angle_beta   90.00
_cell.angle_gamma   90.00
#
_symmetry.space_group_name_H-M   'P 1'
#
loop_
_entity.id
_entity.type
_entity.pdbx_description
1 polymer ?
#
loop_
_entity_poly.entity_id
_entity_poly.type
_entity_poly.pdbx_seq_one_letter_code
_entity_poly.pdbx_strand_id
1 'polypeptide(L)'
;MKKRKIVVASSGASGVNLGLKIIDLLPDEIEKHFIMTQNSQIVLEKESNLSIHSNEDISASIASGSFGADAMIIAPCSMNTLAKIACGIADNLVTRCASVMIKEHKKLILAPREM
;
A
#
# COMPACT_ATOMS: atom_id res chain seq x y z
N MET A 1 -1.70 24.23 2.05
CA MET A 1 -2.54 23.06 1.72
C MET A 1 -1.85 21.78 2.07
N LYS A 2 -2.56 20.89 2.72
CA LYS A 2 -2.02 19.57 3.07
C LYS A 2 -1.81 18.74 1.80
N LYS A 3 -0.63 18.18 1.65
CA LYS A 3 -0.37 17.19 0.61
C LYS A 3 -1.25 15.97 0.83
N ARG A 4 -1.85 15.48 -0.24
CA ARG A 4 -2.54 14.20 -0.19
C ARG A 4 -1.52 13.07 -0.10
N LYS A 5 -1.86 12.05 0.68
CA LYS A 5 -1.00 10.88 0.91
C LYS A 5 -1.74 9.64 0.43
N ILE A 6 -1.11 8.89 -0.46
CA ILE A 6 -1.69 7.63 -0.96
C ILE A 6 -0.71 6.51 -0.73
N VAL A 7 -1.23 5.41 -0.19
CA VAL A 7 -0.46 4.18 0.03
C VAL A 7 -0.84 3.20 -1.07
N VAL A 8 0.15 2.67 -1.77
CA VAL A 8 -0.04 1.64 -2.80
C VAL A 8 0.69 0.39 -2.35
N ALA A 9 0.04 -0.74 -2.45
CA ALA A 9 0.64 -2.03 -2.15
C ALA A 9 0.29 -3.02 -3.24
N SER A 10 1.21 -3.97 -3.49
CA SER A 10 0.97 -5.09 -4.38
C SER A 10 1.25 -6.36 -3.60
N SER A 11 0.33 -7.28 -3.57
CA SER A 11 0.54 -8.58 -2.92
C SER A 11 0.45 -9.70 -3.95
N GLY A 12 1.42 -10.60 -3.88
CA GLY A 12 1.56 -11.68 -4.83
C GLY A 12 2.80 -11.55 -5.70
N ALA A 13 3.28 -12.69 -6.19
CA ALA A 13 4.60 -12.80 -6.82
C ALA A 13 4.78 -11.99 -8.11
N SER A 14 3.71 -11.69 -8.82
CA SER A 14 3.78 -11.02 -10.12
C SER A 14 3.18 -9.62 -10.13
N GLY A 15 2.85 -9.08 -8.96
CA GLY A 15 2.04 -7.88 -8.86
C GLY A 15 2.78 -6.55 -8.82
N VAL A 16 4.11 -6.58 -8.66
CA VAL A 16 4.89 -5.36 -8.40
C VAL A 16 4.74 -4.35 -9.53
N ASN A 17 4.75 -4.81 -10.78
CA ASN A 17 4.65 -3.93 -11.94
C ASN A 17 3.34 -3.16 -11.99
N LEU A 18 2.24 -3.77 -11.55
CA LEU A 18 0.96 -3.08 -11.51
C LEU A 18 0.97 -1.95 -10.47
N GLY A 19 1.52 -2.22 -9.30
CA GLY A 19 1.65 -1.20 -8.27
C GLY A 19 2.49 -0.01 -8.72
N LEU A 20 3.60 -0.28 -9.40
CA LEU A 20 4.46 0.78 -9.93
C LEU A 20 3.76 1.59 -11.02
N LYS A 21 2.96 0.95 -11.86
CA LYS A 21 2.17 1.65 -12.86
C LYS A 21 1.16 2.59 -12.23
N ILE A 22 0.52 2.16 -11.15
CA ILE A 22 -0.42 3.01 -10.43
C ILE A 22 0.30 4.23 -9.88
N ILE A 23 1.49 4.04 -9.31
CA ILE A 23 2.28 5.16 -8.79
C ILE A 23 2.62 6.15 -9.89
N ASP A 24 3.00 5.65 -11.07
CA ASP A 24 3.30 6.53 -12.22
C ASP A 24 2.10 7.34 -12.67
N LEU A 25 0.90 6.80 -12.51
CA LEU A 25 -0.32 7.49 -12.92
C LEU A 25 -0.79 8.54 -11.91
N LEU A 26 -0.26 8.50 -10.69
CA LEU A 26 -0.63 9.48 -9.68
C LEU A 26 0.10 10.80 -9.93
N PRO A 27 -0.57 11.95 -9.69
CA PRO A 27 0.08 13.25 -9.86
C PRO A 27 1.34 13.39 -9.01
N ASP A 28 2.32 14.11 -9.51
CA ASP A 28 3.63 14.28 -8.84
C ASP A 28 3.51 14.94 -7.48
N GLU A 29 2.53 15.80 -7.27
CA GLU A 29 2.33 16.51 -6.02
C GLU A 29 1.78 15.64 -4.89
N ILE A 30 1.29 14.43 -5.20
CA ILE A 30 0.81 13.50 -4.19
C ILE A 30 2.00 12.82 -3.51
N GLU A 31 1.97 12.77 -2.18
CA GLU A 31 2.94 11.96 -1.43
C GLU A 31 2.55 10.49 -1.53
N LYS A 32 3.46 9.67 -2.06
CA LYS A 32 3.19 8.27 -2.36
C LYS A 32 4.02 7.37 -1.46
N HIS A 33 3.40 6.31 -0.98
CA HIS A 33 4.08 5.29 -0.19
C HIS A 33 3.79 3.94 -0.80
N PHE A 34 4.84 3.21 -1.17
CA PHE A 34 4.71 1.90 -1.79
C PHE A 34 5.19 0.83 -0.82
N ILE A 35 4.34 -0.16 -0.56
CA ILE A 35 4.68 -1.30 0.29
C ILE A 35 5.04 -2.48 -0.59
N MET A 36 6.26 -2.97 -0.43
CA MET A 36 6.77 -4.13 -1.17
C MET A 36 6.55 -5.38 -0.35
N THR A 37 5.85 -6.35 -0.94
CA THR A 37 5.55 -7.61 -0.26
C THR A 37 6.57 -8.70 -0.54
N GLN A 38 7.55 -8.44 -1.39
CA GLN A 38 8.60 -9.39 -1.74
C GLN A 38 9.95 -8.70 -1.88
N ASN A 39 11.02 -9.48 -1.70
CA ASN A 39 12.38 -9.04 -1.94
C ASN A 39 12.65 -8.91 -3.44
N SER A 40 11.99 -8.01 -4.10
CA SER A 40 12.34 -7.68 -5.47
C SER A 40 13.28 -6.50 -5.43
N GLN A 41 14.41 -6.65 -6.08
CA GLN A 41 15.27 -5.52 -6.32
C GLN A 41 14.60 -4.66 -7.39
N ILE A 42 13.91 -3.67 -6.95
CA ILE A 42 13.30 -2.72 -7.85
C ILE A 42 14.24 -1.53 -7.93
N VAL A 43 14.81 -1.32 -9.10
CA VAL A 43 15.50 -0.08 -9.39
C VAL A 43 14.43 0.93 -9.77
N LEU A 44 13.97 1.67 -8.78
CA LEU A 44 13.11 2.80 -9.06
C LEU A 44 14.01 3.99 -9.36
N GLU A 45 13.79 4.61 -10.49
CA GLU A 45 14.32 5.93 -10.70
C GLU A 45 13.78 6.83 -9.61
N LYS A 46 14.63 7.69 -9.10
CA LYS A 46 14.28 8.62 -8.03
C LYS A 46 13.07 9.43 -8.44
N GLU A 47 11.93 9.06 -7.89
CA GLU A 47 10.73 9.84 -8.01
C GLU A 47 10.59 10.67 -6.74
N SER A 48 10.40 11.97 -6.89
CA SER A 48 10.16 12.83 -5.75
C SER A 48 8.81 12.47 -5.12
N ASN A 49 8.71 12.56 -3.80
CA ASN A 49 7.52 12.22 -3.04
C ASN A 49 7.14 10.73 -3.02
N LEU A 50 8.10 9.85 -3.33
CA LEU A 50 7.89 8.41 -3.20
C LEU A 50 8.75 7.84 -2.09
N SER A 51 8.11 7.13 -1.16
CA SER A 51 8.78 6.37 -0.10
C SER A 51 8.45 4.89 -0.25
N ILE A 52 9.44 4.03 -0.08
CA ILE A 52 9.27 2.59 -0.20
C ILE A 52 9.40 1.95 1.17
N HIS A 53 8.48 1.04 1.49
CA HIS A 53 8.43 0.36 2.77
C HIS A 53 8.43 -1.14 2.57
N SER A 54 9.09 -1.86 3.47
CA SER A 54 9.02 -3.32 3.50
C SER A 54 7.73 -3.77 4.19
N ASN A 55 7.10 -4.81 3.65
CA ASN A 55 5.89 -5.37 4.26
C ASN A 55 6.17 -5.99 5.65
N GLU A 56 7.42 -6.24 5.97
CA GLU A 56 7.82 -6.75 7.28
C GLU A 56 7.99 -5.65 8.32
N ASP A 57 8.06 -4.40 7.90
CA ASP A 57 8.24 -3.26 8.80
C ASP A 57 6.91 -2.80 9.38
N ILE A 58 6.43 -3.55 10.37
CA ILE A 58 5.14 -3.26 11.02
C ILE A 58 5.17 -2.01 11.89
N SER A 59 6.36 -1.46 12.13
CA SER A 59 6.51 -0.24 12.93
C SER A 59 6.53 1.04 12.08
N ALA A 60 6.42 0.91 10.76
CA ALA A 60 6.43 2.07 9.88
C ALA A 60 5.31 3.05 10.23
N SER A 61 5.60 4.33 10.15
CA SER A 61 4.65 5.39 10.52
C SER A 61 3.35 5.35 9.72
N ILE A 62 3.40 4.82 8.48
CA ILE A 62 2.20 4.72 7.64
C ILE A 62 1.14 3.78 8.21
N ALA A 63 1.50 2.92 9.15
CA ALA A 63 0.58 2.01 9.85
C ALA A 63 -0.08 2.68 11.06
N SER A 64 0.07 3.99 11.22
CA SER A 64 -0.54 4.74 12.31
C SER A 64 -1.73 5.54 11.81
N GLY A 65 -2.80 5.60 12.61
CA GLY A 65 -3.95 6.43 12.28
C GLY A 65 -3.60 7.91 12.17
N SER A 66 -2.59 8.36 12.92
CA SER A 66 -2.15 9.75 12.87
C SER A 66 -1.35 10.11 11.61
N PHE A 67 -0.92 9.12 10.85
CA PHE A 67 -0.24 9.36 9.57
C PHE A 67 -1.14 10.14 8.59
N GLY A 68 -2.43 9.84 8.58
CA GLY A 68 -3.39 10.59 7.78
C GLY A 68 -3.36 10.28 6.30
N ALA A 69 -3.17 9.01 5.91
CA ALA A 69 -3.30 8.62 4.52
C ALA A 69 -4.74 8.88 4.03
N ASP A 70 -4.86 9.42 2.83
CA ASP A 70 -6.17 9.75 2.25
C ASP A 70 -6.81 8.57 1.57
N ALA A 71 -6.01 7.67 1.01
CA ALA A 71 -6.49 6.48 0.33
C ALA A 71 -5.40 5.41 0.32
N MET A 72 -5.83 4.16 0.19
CA MET A 72 -4.92 3.03 0.02
C MET A 72 -5.43 2.16 -1.12
N ILE A 73 -4.51 1.72 -1.97
CA ILE A 73 -4.81 0.85 -3.11
C ILE A 73 -3.95 -0.40 -2.98
N ILE A 74 -4.58 -1.56 -2.97
CA ILE A 74 -3.88 -2.85 -3.00
C ILE A 74 -4.20 -3.51 -4.34
N ALA A 75 -3.22 -3.47 -5.25
CA ALA A 75 -3.43 -3.96 -6.62
C ALA A 75 -2.13 -4.60 -7.17
N PRO A 76 -2.16 -5.87 -7.47
CA PRO A 76 -3.22 -6.81 -7.17
C PRO A 76 -3.26 -7.15 -5.68
N CYS A 77 -4.43 -7.56 -5.21
CA CYS A 77 -4.61 -8.03 -3.85
C CYS A 77 -4.76 -9.56 -3.89
N SER A 78 -3.81 -10.28 -3.31
CA SER A 78 -3.91 -11.74 -3.24
C SER A 78 -5.12 -12.16 -2.43
N MET A 79 -5.64 -13.35 -2.70
CA MET A 79 -6.78 -13.86 -1.93
C MET A 79 -6.43 -14.03 -0.46
N ASN A 80 -5.18 -14.37 -0.16
CA ASN A 80 -4.72 -14.48 1.23
C ASN A 80 -4.78 -13.12 1.95
N THR A 81 -4.30 -12.07 1.29
CA THR A 81 -4.36 -10.71 1.86
C THR A 81 -5.82 -10.26 2.03
N LEU A 82 -6.66 -10.52 1.04
CA LEU A 82 -8.08 -10.19 1.13
C LEU A 82 -8.74 -10.89 2.31
N ALA A 83 -8.46 -12.19 2.49
CA ALA A 83 -9.01 -12.95 3.61
C ALA A 83 -8.56 -12.40 4.96
N LYS A 84 -7.29 -12.04 5.07
CA LYS A 84 -6.77 -11.43 6.30
C LYS A 84 -7.47 -10.12 6.62
N ILE A 85 -7.61 -9.25 5.64
CA ILE A 85 -8.29 -7.96 5.82
C ILE A 85 -9.75 -8.19 6.25
N ALA A 86 -10.44 -9.10 5.60
CA ALA A 86 -11.83 -9.41 5.92
C ALA A 86 -11.99 -9.99 7.33
N CYS A 87 -11.00 -10.74 7.80
CA CYS A 87 -11.04 -11.35 9.13
C CYS A 87 -10.41 -10.49 10.23
N GLY A 88 -9.93 -9.31 9.89
CA GLY A 88 -9.31 -8.42 10.86
C GLY A 88 -7.90 -8.83 11.28
N ILE A 89 -7.22 -9.63 10.49
CA ILE A 89 -5.84 -10.04 10.76
C ILE A 89 -4.89 -8.99 10.22
N ALA A 90 -4.08 -8.40 11.09
CA ALA A 90 -3.17 -7.32 10.74
C ALA A 90 -1.74 -7.67 11.15
N ASP A 91 -1.16 -8.67 10.48
CA ASP A 91 0.12 -9.25 10.84
C ASP A 91 1.31 -8.80 9.98
N ASN A 92 1.07 -7.93 9.01
CA ASN A 92 2.13 -7.31 8.22
C ASN A 92 1.77 -5.87 7.92
N LEU A 93 2.66 -5.13 7.25
CA LEU A 93 2.43 -3.70 7.02
C LEU A 93 1.21 -3.44 6.15
N VAL A 94 1.02 -4.22 5.08
CA VAL A 94 -0.14 -4.05 4.20
C VAL A 94 -1.44 -4.21 4.98
N THR A 95 -1.57 -5.29 5.75
CA THR A 95 -2.80 -5.56 6.49
C THR A 95 -3.00 -4.58 7.63
N ARG A 96 -1.93 -4.09 8.25
CA ARG A 96 -2.02 -3.05 9.29
C ARG A 96 -2.51 -1.74 8.72
N CYS A 97 -1.96 -1.32 7.57
CA CYS A 97 -2.42 -0.09 6.90
C CYS A 97 -3.89 -0.22 6.48
N ALA A 98 -4.28 -1.36 5.92
CA ALA A 98 -5.67 -1.59 5.54
C ALA A 98 -6.60 -1.49 6.74
N SER A 99 -6.21 -2.07 7.88
CA SER A 99 -6.96 -2.00 9.12
C SER A 99 -7.16 -0.55 9.58
N VAL A 100 -6.11 0.26 9.49
CA VAL A 100 -6.19 1.69 9.83
C VAL A 100 -7.14 2.43 8.89
N MET A 101 -7.07 2.15 7.58
CA MET A 101 -7.97 2.78 6.62
C MET A 101 -9.44 2.48 6.94
N ILE A 102 -9.74 1.22 7.29
CA ILE A 102 -11.09 0.82 7.68
C ILE A 102 -11.52 1.56 8.95
N LYS A 103 -10.65 1.56 9.96
CA LYS A 103 -10.93 2.20 11.25
C LYS A 103 -11.17 3.70 11.10
N GLU A 104 -10.40 4.35 10.24
CA GLU A 104 -10.48 5.79 10.04
C GLU A 104 -11.49 6.19 8.96
N HIS A 105 -12.23 5.24 8.43
CA HIS A 105 -13.23 5.45 7.37
C HIS A 105 -12.63 6.12 6.12
N LYS A 106 -11.41 5.75 5.79
CA LYS A 106 -10.74 6.23 4.59
C LYS A 106 -10.98 5.28 3.42
N LYS A 107 -10.70 5.75 2.21
CA LYS A 107 -10.91 4.95 1.01
C LYS A 107 -9.88 3.83 0.92
N LEU A 108 -10.35 2.61 0.82
CA LEU A 108 -9.52 1.43 0.62
C LEU A 108 -10.00 0.72 -0.64
N ILE A 109 -9.13 0.64 -1.64
CA ILE A 109 -9.43 0.02 -2.93
C ILE A 109 -8.66 -1.29 -3.01
N LEU A 110 -9.37 -2.38 -3.22
CA LEU A 110 -8.77 -3.71 -3.34
C LEU A 110 -9.06 -4.24 -4.75
N ALA A 111 -8.02 -4.70 -5.43
CA ALA A 111 -8.15 -5.34 -6.73
C ALA A 111 -7.80 -6.83 -6.58
N PRO A 112 -8.76 -7.67 -6.14
CA PRO A 112 -8.48 -9.08 -5.89
C PRO A 112 -8.05 -9.79 -7.16
N ARG A 113 -7.08 -10.68 -7.02
CA ARG A 113 -6.59 -11.48 -8.12
C ARG A 113 -6.63 -12.94 -7.74
N GLU A 114 -7.30 -13.72 -8.56
CA GLU A 114 -7.33 -15.17 -8.44
C GLU A 114 -6.06 -15.76 -9.04
N MET A 115 -5.49 -16.67 -8.33
CA MET A 115 -4.27 -17.35 -8.78
C MET A 115 -4.64 -18.66 -9.46
#